data_323eb250024246b3868f1482171e1f1f
#
_entry.id   323eb250024246b3868f1482171e1f1f
#
_cell.length_a   1.000
_cell.length_b   1.000
_cell.length_c   1.000
_cell.angle_alpha   90.00
_cell.angle_beta   90.00
_cell.angle_gamma   90.00
#
_symmetry.space_group_name_H-M   'P 1'
#
loop_
_entity.id
_entity.type
_entity.pdbx_description
1 polymer ?
#
loop_
_entity_poly.entity_id
_entity_poly.type
_entity_poly.pdbx_seq_one_letter_code
_entity_poly.pdbx_strand_id
1 'polypeptide(L)'
;MSDLERTRFANPMEILDPNDTCVDLLLNDTSPSMDEDGFEAKKTKRDHMHEATEDYLEIKRQQRPQDYVAIIGYSHRATLCCGLSNVYEQYPEIRDALAKLKTLSGYGTRITPALKMALNLVRREDWVHADGVLVRVLAYSDGQDQSQPGALRLADELKSMGVMIECFGIARNRHEVDEAFLRQVASETDGFVHYRFLGDGELVRRTFTKLATGTLVFEG
;
A
#
# COMPACT_ATOMS: atom_id res chain seq x y z
N MET A 1 11.07 -16.46 -17.59
CA MET A 1 11.57 -15.14 -17.20
C MET A 1 13.07 -15.15 -17.38
N SER A 2 13.60 -14.28 -18.25
CA SER A 2 15.05 -14.17 -18.47
C SER A 2 15.73 -13.50 -17.26
N ASP A 3 17.04 -13.75 -17.06
CA ASP A 3 17.81 -13.13 -15.97
C ASP A 3 17.82 -11.58 -16.06
N LEU A 4 17.58 -11.02 -17.24
CA LEU A 4 17.43 -9.59 -17.50
C LEU A 4 16.15 -8.99 -16.88
N GLU A 5 15.06 -9.75 -16.80
CA GLU A 5 13.81 -9.29 -16.18
C GLU A 5 13.88 -9.27 -14.66
N ARG A 6 14.69 -10.18 -14.06
CA ARG A 6 14.95 -10.17 -12.61
C ARG A 6 15.83 -8.99 -12.17
N THR A 7 16.70 -8.48 -13.06
CA THR A 7 17.64 -7.39 -12.73
C THR A 7 16.98 -6.01 -12.74
N ARG A 8 15.81 -5.84 -13.39
CA ARG A 8 15.16 -4.53 -13.55
C ARG A 8 14.64 -3.95 -12.22
N PHE A 9 14.32 -4.80 -11.25
CA PHE A 9 13.84 -4.38 -9.93
C PHE A 9 14.84 -4.70 -8.79
N ALA A 10 16.06 -5.07 -9.14
CA ALA A 10 17.08 -5.49 -8.18
C ALA A 10 17.75 -4.34 -7.40
N ASN A 11 17.52 -3.08 -7.81
CA ASN A 11 18.06 -1.94 -7.10
C ASN A 11 16.96 -1.20 -6.34
N PRO A 12 16.90 -1.35 -5.01
CA PRO A 12 15.85 -0.76 -4.20
C PRO A 12 15.83 0.78 -4.20
N MET A 13 16.81 1.41 -4.81
CA MET A 13 16.92 2.88 -4.94
C MET A 13 16.59 3.38 -6.35
N GLU A 14 16.24 2.49 -7.29
CA GLU A 14 15.88 2.94 -8.64
C GLU A 14 14.52 3.64 -8.63
N ILE A 15 14.54 4.86 -9.14
CA ILE A 15 13.32 5.57 -9.55
C ILE A 15 12.75 4.77 -10.72
N LEU A 16 11.45 4.48 -10.70
CA LEU A 16 10.76 3.87 -11.84
C LEU A 16 11.06 4.65 -13.11
N ASP A 17 11.27 3.94 -14.22
CA ASP A 17 11.35 4.60 -15.52
C ASP A 17 10.11 5.50 -15.69
N PRO A 18 10.27 6.78 -16.10
CA PRO A 18 9.13 7.67 -16.30
C PRO A 18 8.06 7.12 -17.26
N ASN A 19 8.44 6.20 -18.16
CA ASN A 19 7.53 5.56 -19.11
C ASN A 19 6.86 4.29 -18.57
N ASP A 20 7.34 3.73 -17.45
CA ASP A 20 6.69 2.57 -16.84
C ASP A 20 5.37 2.98 -16.21
N THR A 21 4.39 2.10 -16.24
CA THR A 21 3.11 2.26 -15.54
C THR A 21 3.21 1.63 -14.15
N CYS A 22 2.83 2.37 -13.12
CA CYS A 22 2.70 1.83 -11.78
C CYS A 22 1.23 1.56 -11.45
N VAL A 23 0.94 0.38 -10.91
CA VAL A 23 -0.37 -0.03 -10.45
C VAL A 23 -0.30 -0.21 -8.94
N ASP A 24 -0.87 0.70 -8.18
CA ASP A 24 -0.81 0.70 -6.73
C ASP A 24 -2.13 0.25 -6.09
N LEU A 25 -2.08 -0.84 -5.33
CA LEU A 25 -3.19 -1.37 -4.56
C LEU A 25 -3.04 -0.88 -3.11
N LEU A 26 -3.80 0.16 -2.75
CA LEU A 26 -3.75 0.79 -1.43
C LEU A 26 -4.61 0.00 -0.44
N LEU A 27 -3.99 -0.73 0.49
CA LEU A 27 -4.65 -1.49 1.55
C LEU A 27 -4.63 -0.68 2.84
N ASN A 28 -5.76 -0.09 3.18
CA ASN A 28 -5.90 0.83 4.31
C ASN A 28 -6.59 0.15 5.49
N ASP A 29 -5.93 0.08 6.62
CA ASP A 29 -6.52 -0.38 7.86
C ASP A 29 -7.60 0.61 8.32
N THR A 30 -8.80 0.08 8.56
CA THR A 30 -9.97 0.82 9.05
C THR A 30 -10.45 0.27 10.40
N SER A 31 -9.57 -0.40 11.14
CA SER A 31 -9.82 -0.88 12.50
C SER A 31 -10.00 0.29 13.48
N PRO A 32 -10.65 0.08 14.65
CA PRO A 32 -10.88 1.15 15.61
C PRO A 32 -9.60 1.77 16.18
N SER A 33 -8.50 1.02 16.24
CA SER A 33 -7.20 1.54 16.69
C SER A 33 -6.65 2.66 15.80
N MET A 34 -7.07 2.70 14.53
CA MET A 34 -6.74 3.82 13.63
C MET A 34 -7.47 5.11 13.99
N ASP A 35 -8.55 5.05 14.77
CA ASP A 35 -9.30 6.21 15.26
C ASP A 35 -8.75 6.75 16.59
N GLU A 36 -7.75 6.08 17.18
CA GLU A 36 -7.04 6.59 18.34
C GLU A 36 -6.18 7.80 17.98
N ASP A 37 -5.78 8.57 19.03
CA ASP A 37 -4.91 9.73 18.87
C ASP A 37 -3.68 9.40 18.01
N GLY A 38 -3.54 10.15 16.92
CA GLY A 38 -2.39 10.06 16.03
C GLY A 38 -1.14 10.74 16.62
N PHE A 39 -0.29 11.23 15.75
CA PHE A 39 0.99 11.84 16.13
C PHE A 39 0.85 13.28 16.65
N GLU A 40 -0.22 13.96 16.25
CA GLU A 40 -0.54 15.35 16.62
C GLU A 40 -1.81 15.41 17.47
N ALA A 41 -1.91 16.41 18.33
CA ALA A 41 -3.11 16.65 19.12
C ALA A 41 -4.34 16.85 18.21
N LYS A 42 -5.44 16.17 18.51
CA LYS A 42 -6.72 16.25 17.80
C LYS A 42 -6.76 15.61 16.39
N LYS A 43 -5.72 14.91 15.96
CA LYS A 43 -5.74 14.10 14.73
C LYS A 43 -5.56 12.63 15.07
N THR A 44 -6.36 11.78 14.47
CA THR A 44 -6.22 10.32 14.57
C THR A 44 -5.13 9.81 13.60
N LYS A 45 -4.67 8.57 13.80
CA LYS A 45 -3.80 7.90 12.81
C LYS A 45 -4.48 7.84 11.43
N ARG A 46 -5.80 7.61 11.41
CA ARG A 46 -6.63 7.61 10.21
C ARG A 46 -6.60 8.97 9.49
N ASP A 47 -6.69 10.08 10.22
CA ASP A 47 -6.64 11.41 9.62
C ASP A 47 -5.29 11.67 8.94
N HIS A 48 -4.18 11.31 9.58
CA HIS A 48 -2.84 11.41 8.98
C HIS A 48 -2.71 10.57 7.72
N MET A 49 -3.22 9.34 7.75
CA MET A 49 -3.21 8.45 6.59
C MET A 49 -4.06 8.98 5.45
N HIS A 50 -5.25 9.50 5.76
CA HIS A 50 -6.15 10.06 4.76
C HIS A 50 -5.52 11.26 4.05
N GLU A 51 -4.99 12.23 4.82
CA GLU A 51 -4.30 13.40 4.28
C GLU A 51 -3.10 13.00 3.40
N ALA A 52 -2.26 12.07 3.88
CA ALA A 52 -1.12 11.61 3.12
C ALA A 52 -1.53 10.85 1.83
N THR A 53 -2.66 10.14 1.86
CA THR A 53 -3.20 9.47 0.67
C THR A 53 -3.77 10.50 -0.33
N GLU A 54 -4.40 11.58 0.15
CA GLU A 54 -4.84 12.68 -0.73
C GLU A 54 -3.64 13.32 -1.43
N ASP A 55 -2.60 13.70 -0.69
CA ASP A 55 -1.37 14.27 -1.24
C ASP A 55 -0.71 13.32 -2.26
N TYR A 56 -0.63 12.04 -1.91
CA TYR A 56 -0.10 10.99 -2.79
C TYR A 56 -0.85 10.91 -4.13
N LEU A 57 -2.18 10.89 -4.08
CA LEU A 57 -3.01 10.80 -5.29
C LEU A 57 -2.88 12.05 -6.17
N GLU A 58 -2.83 13.22 -5.55
CA GLU A 58 -2.65 14.49 -6.28
C GLU A 58 -1.27 14.57 -6.96
N ILE A 59 -0.20 14.15 -6.27
CA ILE A 59 1.15 14.09 -6.84
C ILE A 59 1.18 13.11 -8.01
N LYS A 60 0.60 11.90 -7.84
CA LYS A 60 0.54 10.93 -8.92
C LYS A 60 -0.20 11.47 -10.13
N ARG A 61 -1.37 12.08 -9.92
CA ARG A 61 -2.16 12.68 -11.01
C ARG A 61 -1.35 13.68 -11.82
N GLN A 62 -0.51 14.48 -11.15
CA GLN A 62 0.30 15.53 -11.79
C GLN A 62 1.56 15.01 -12.47
N GLN A 63 2.24 14.05 -11.84
CA GLN A 63 3.59 13.64 -12.25
C GLN A 63 3.61 12.28 -12.97
N ARG A 64 2.58 11.45 -12.77
CA ARG A 64 2.48 10.09 -13.31
C ARG A 64 1.05 9.79 -13.80
N PRO A 65 0.53 10.55 -14.77
CA PRO A 65 -0.87 10.45 -15.22
C PRO A 65 -1.22 9.09 -15.85
N GLN A 66 -0.21 8.29 -16.23
CA GLN A 66 -0.39 6.93 -16.77
C GLN A 66 -0.62 5.87 -15.69
N ASP A 67 -0.41 6.20 -14.40
CA ASP A 67 -0.51 5.23 -13.31
C ASP A 67 -1.96 4.88 -12.96
N TYR A 68 -2.14 3.76 -12.29
CA TYR A 68 -3.43 3.27 -11.80
C TYR A 68 -3.39 3.04 -10.29
N VAL A 69 -4.54 3.19 -9.66
CA VAL A 69 -4.71 2.87 -8.24
C VAL A 69 -5.98 2.07 -8.01
N ALA A 70 -5.96 1.22 -6.97
CA ALA A 70 -7.16 0.68 -6.34
C ALA A 70 -7.14 0.99 -4.86
N ILE A 71 -8.31 1.26 -4.26
CA ILE A 71 -8.45 1.60 -2.84
C ILE A 71 -9.27 0.52 -2.15
N ILE A 72 -8.64 -0.14 -1.18
CA ILE A 72 -9.23 -1.21 -0.37
C ILE A 72 -9.14 -0.79 1.10
N GLY A 73 -10.30 -0.65 1.75
CA GLY A 73 -10.37 -0.52 3.20
C GLY A 73 -10.51 -1.89 3.85
N TYR A 74 -9.84 -2.14 4.98
CA TYR A 74 -9.99 -3.40 5.68
C TYR A 74 -9.99 -3.26 7.21
N SER A 75 -10.70 -4.18 7.84
CA SER A 75 -10.70 -4.45 9.27
C SER A 75 -10.83 -5.97 9.45
N HIS A 76 -11.92 -6.49 10.02
CA HIS A 76 -12.24 -7.92 9.97
C HIS A 76 -12.72 -8.39 8.58
N ARG A 77 -13.10 -7.46 7.70
CA ARG A 77 -13.49 -7.65 6.30
C ARG A 77 -12.77 -6.65 5.42
N ALA A 78 -12.74 -6.90 4.12
CA ALA A 78 -12.27 -5.94 3.14
C ALA A 78 -13.42 -5.37 2.32
N THR A 79 -13.32 -4.09 1.99
CA THR A 79 -14.24 -3.35 1.14
C THR A 79 -13.47 -2.72 -0.01
N LEU A 80 -13.84 -3.03 -1.25
CA LEU A 80 -13.32 -2.35 -2.43
C LEU A 80 -14.00 -0.98 -2.53
N CYS A 81 -13.25 0.08 -2.25
CA CYS A 81 -13.75 1.45 -2.37
C CYS A 81 -13.63 1.95 -3.81
N CYS A 82 -12.51 1.62 -4.47
CA CYS A 82 -12.25 1.90 -5.87
C CYS A 82 -11.54 0.71 -6.50
N GLY A 83 -12.00 0.23 -7.65
CA GLY A 83 -11.28 -0.73 -8.50
C GLY A 83 -10.05 -0.09 -9.13
N LEU A 84 -9.35 -0.83 -9.99
CA LEU A 84 -8.23 -0.26 -10.74
C LEU A 84 -8.71 0.89 -11.60
N SER A 85 -8.27 2.10 -11.29
CA SER A 85 -8.69 3.35 -11.92
C SER A 85 -7.47 4.18 -12.27
N ASN A 86 -7.46 4.74 -13.48
CA ASN A 86 -6.40 5.65 -13.90
C ASN A 86 -6.43 6.94 -13.07
N VAL A 87 -5.26 7.33 -12.54
CA VAL A 87 -5.14 8.46 -11.60
C VAL A 87 -5.45 9.83 -12.21
N TYR A 88 -5.43 9.96 -13.52
CA TYR A 88 -5.73 11.21 -14.22
C TYR A 88 -7.18 11.24 -14.74
N GLU A 89 -7.58 10.22 -15.49
CA GLU A 89 -8.89 10.17 -16.16
C GLU A 89 -10.05 9.93 -15.20
N GLN A 90 -9.83 9.12 -14.16
CA GLN A 90 -10.85 8.70 -13.17
C GLN A 90 -10.64 9.32 -11.79
N TYR A 91 -9.98 10.48 -11.74
CA TYR A 91 -9.66 11.14 -10.47
C TYR A 91 -10.89 11.49 -9.60
N PRO A 92 -12.02 11.95 -10.17
CA PRO A 92 -13.23 12.19 -9.37
C PRO A 92 -13.71 10.94 -8.62
N GLU A 93 -13.75 9.79 -9.30
CA GLU A 93 -14.18 8.50 -8.73
C GLU A 93 -13.22 8.04 -7.63
N ILE A 94 -11.92 8.26 -7.83
CA ILE A 94 -10.88 7.95 -6.83
C ILE A 94 -11.05 8.81 -5.57
N ARG A 95 -11.35 10.10 -5.73
CA ARG A 95 -11.63 11.00 -4.60
C ARG A 95 -12.89 10.59 -3.83
N ASP A 96 -13.95 10.20 -4.53
CA ASP A 96 -15.18 9.72 -3.90
C ASP A 96 -14.91 8.43 -3.12
N ALA A 97 -14.09 7.53 -3.66
CA ALA A 97 -13.66 6.32 -2.98
C ALA A 97 -12.84 6.61 -1.71
N LEU A 98 -11.96 7.61 -1.76
CA LEU A 98 -11.20 8.04 -0.59
C LEU A 98 -12.10 8.63 0.49
N ALA A 99 -13.09 9.44 0.12
CA ALA A 99 -14.09 9.95 1.05
C ALA A 99 -14.90 8.80 1.68
N LYS A 100 -15.27 7.79 0.90
CA LYS A 100 -15.92 6.58 1.40
C LYS A 100 -15.02 5.79 2.36
N LEU A 101 -13.73 5.66 2.06
CA LEU A 101 -12.76 4.99 2.93
C LEU A 101 -12.75 5.59 4.33
N LYS A 102 -12.81 6.93 4.44
CA LYS A 102 -12.85 7.65 5.73
C LYS A 102 -14.05 7.27 6.59
N THR A 103 -15.16 6.85 5.99
CA THR A 103 -16.39 6.46 6.71
C THR A 103 -16.41 4.99 7.11
N LEU A 104 -15.49 4.17 6.62
CA LEU A 104 -15.43 2.75 6.96
C LEU A 104 -14.94 2.59 8.39
N SER A 105 -15.62 1.72 9.12
CA SER A 105 -15.17 1.25 10.43
C SER A 105 -15.51 -0.24 10.57
N GLY A 106 -14.74 -0.94 11.39
CA GLY A 106 -14.98 -2.35 11.67
C GLY A 106 -14.26 -2.76 12.94
N TYR A 107 -14.36 -4.01 13.36
CA TYR A 107 -13.64 -4.51 14.53
C TYR A 107 -12.50 -5.41 14.12
N GLY A 108 -11.44 -5.41 14.93
CA GLY A 108 -10.24 -6.21 14.74
C GLY A 108 -9.48 -5.83 13.47
N THR A 109 -8.31 -6.39 13.34
CA THR A 109 -7.39 -6.18 12.21
C THR A 109 -7.11 -7.51 11.54
N ARG A 110 -7.47 -7.64 10.26
CA ARG A 110 -7.19 -8.80 9.41
C ARG A 110 -6.82 -8.33 8.02
N ILE A 111 -5.57 -8.42 7.67
CA ILE A 111 -5.09 -8.07 6.32
C ILE A 111 -5.44 -9.16 5.27
N THR A 112 -5.69 -10.40 5.70
CA THR A 112 -6.00 -11.53 4.82
C THR A 112 -7.13 -11.25 3.80
N PRO A 113 -8.30 -10.69 4.18
CA PRO A 113 -9.34 -10.33 3.22
C PRO A 113 -8.88 -9.28 2.20
N ALA A 114 -8.05 -8.31 2.61
CA ALA A 114 -7.53 -7.28 1.71
C ALA A 114 -6.52 -7.84 0.72
N LEU A 115 -5.59 -8.66 1.16
CA LEU A 115 -4.65 -9.38 0.28
C LEU A 115 -5.38 -10.29 -0.72
N LYS A 116 -6.45 -10.98 -0.27
CA LYS A 116 -7.28 -11.79 -1.17
C LYS A 116 -7.98 -10.93 -2.23
N MET A 117 -8.45 -9.74 -1.85
CA MET A 117 -9.08 -8.81 -2.78
C MET A 117 -8.06 -8.26 -3.77
N ALA A 118 -6.87 -7.87 -3.31
CA ALA A 118 -5.76 -7.44 -4.16
C ALA A 118 -5.36 -8.53 -5.17
N LEU A 119 -5.19 -9.78 -4.70
CA LEU A 119 -4.90 -10.92 -5.56
C LEU A 119 -5.96 -11.13 -6.65
N ASN A 120 -7.25 -10.98 -6.30
CA ASN A 120 -8.33 -11.10 -7.26
C ASN A 120 -8.33 -9.98 -8.30
N LEU A 121 -7.95 -8.74 -7.92
CA LEU A 121 -7.79 -7.64 -8.87
C LEU A 121 -6.65 -7.92 -9.85
N VAL A 122 -5.48 -8.29 -9.34
CA VAL A 122 -4.31 -8.61 -10.17
C VAL A 122 -4.60 -9.76 -11.15
N ARG A 123 -5.34 -10.78 -10.73
CA ARG A 123 -5.67 -11.93 -11.58
C ARG A 123 -6.69 -11.65 -12.68
N ARG A 124 -7.50 -10.61 -12.54
CA ARG A 124 -8.56 -10.28 -13.51
C ARG A 124 -8.09 -9.44 -14.67
N GLU A 125 -6.96 -8.77 -14.52
CA GLU A 125 -6.47 -7.75 -15.44
C GLU A 125 -5.17 -8.23 -16.08
N ASP A 126 -5.27 -8.87 -17.25
CA ASP A 126 -4.10 -9.43 -17.95
C ASP A 126 -3.02 -8.38 -18.25
N TRP A 127 -3.41 -7.12 -18.47
CA TRP A 127 -2.49 -6.04 -18.80
C TRP A 127 -1.54 -5.66 -17.64
N VAL A 128 -1.88 -5.96 -16.38
CA VAL A 128 -0.99 -5.68 -15.24
C VAL A 128 0.27 -6.56 -15.25
N HIS A 129 0.29 -7.59 -16.08
CA HIS A 129 1.46 -8.47 -16.26
C HIS A 129 2.31 -8.12 -17.49
N ALA A 130 1.98 -7.00 -18.17
CA ALA A 130 2.72 -6.56 -19.35
C ALA A 130 4.10 -5.98 -18.98
N ASP A 131 5.02 -6.00 -19.94
CA ASP A 131 6.33 -5.34 -19.79
C ASP A 131 6.15 -3.84 -19.53
N GLY A 132 6.94 -3.29 -18.61
CA GLY A 132 6.86 -1.88 -18.22
C GLY A 132 5.70 -1.58 -17.26
N VAL A 133 5.04 -2.59 -16.69
CA VAL A 133 4.06 -2.42 -15.62
C VAL A 133 4.62 -2.94 -14.30
N LEU A 134 4.68 -2.08 -13.30
CA LEU A 134 5.01 -2.45 -11.92
C LEU A 134 3.74 -2.48 -11.07
N VAL A 135 3.42 -3.63 -10.50
CA VAL A 135 2.31 -3.76 -9.56
C VAL A 135 2.82 -3.72 -8.13
N ARG A 136 2.27 -2.81 -7.31
CA ARG A 136 2.61 -2.72 -5.90
C ARG A 136 1.36 -2.86 -5.03
N VAL A 137 1.52 -3.54 -3.90
CA VAL A 137 0.59 -3.50 -2.78
C VAL A 137 1.21 -2.60 -1.71
N LEU A 138 0.53 -1.51 -1.35
CA LEU A 138 0.93 -0.60 -0.28
C LEU A 138 0.01 -0.86 0.92
N ALA A 139 0.50 -1.60 1.91
CA ALA A 139 -0.28 -2.03 3.07
C ALA A 139 0.04 -1.21 4.31
N TYR A 140 -0.96 -0.56 4.87
CA TYR A 140 -0.85 0.31 6.05
C TYR A 140 -1.61 -0.30 7.22
N SER A 141 -0.95 -0.45 8.38
CA SER A 141 -1.58 -0.97 9.60
C SER A 141 -0.90 -0.42 10.85
N ASP A 142 -1.69 -0.23 11.90
CA ASP A 142 -1.19 0.08 13.24
C ASP A 142 -1.32 -1.12 14.19
N GLY A 143 -1.90 -2.24 13.75
CA GLY A 143 -2.34 -3.30 14.62
C GLY A 143 -1.71 -4.66 14.37
N GLN A 144 -2.05 -5.55 15.31
CA GLN A 144 -1.67 -6.96 15.24
C GLN A 144 -2.71 -7.72 14.40
N ASP A 145 -2.27 -8.42 13.38
CA ASP A 145 -3.17 -9.25 12.55
C ASP A 145 -3.56 -10.54 13.28
N GLN A 146 -4.86 -10.82 13.29
CA GLN A 146 -5.44 -11.99 13.95
C GLN A 146 -5.43 -13.27 13.07
N SER A 147 -4.96 -13.20 11.82
CA SER A 147 -5.00 -14.33 10.88
C SER A 147 -3.73 -14.51 10.06
N GLN A 148 -2.58 -14.39 10.71
CA GLN A 148 -1.25 -14.37 10.11
C GLN A 148 -0.97 -15.49 9.08
N PRO A 149 -1.26 -16.79 9.32
CA PRO A 149 -0.93 -17.85 8.34
C PRO A 149 -1.64 -17.69 7.01
N GLY A 150 -2.87 -17.18 7.01
CA GLY A 150 -3.64 -16.90 5.80
C GLY A 150 -3.08 -15.73 5.01
N ALA A 151 -2.64 -14.68 5.72
CA ALA A 151 -2.03 -13.50 5.12
C ALA A 151 -0.69 -13.83 4.45
N LEU A 152 0.19 -14.56 5.15
CA LEU A 152 1.50 -14.95 4.61
C LEU A 152 1.38 -15.75 3.31
N ARG A 153 0.48 -16.74 3.26
CA ARG A 153 0.24 -17.51 2.04
C ARG A 153 -0.22 -16.64 0.87
N LEU A 154 -1.12 -15.69 1.10
CA LEU A 154 -1.59 -14.79 0.03
C LEU A 154 -0.51 -13.79 -0.39
N ALA A 155 0.31 -13.32 0.56
CA ALA A 155 1.46 -12.48 0.25
C ALA A 155 2.47 -13.23 -0.63
N ASP A 156 2.79 -14.49 -0.30
CA ASP A 156 3.69 -15.31 -1.11
C ASP A 156 3.12 -15.56 -2.52
N GLU A 157 1.80 -15.75 -2.63
CA GLU A 157 1.14 -15.89 -3.92
C GLU A 157 1.23 -14.61 -4.76
N LEU A 158 0.98 -13.43 -4.19
CA LEU A 158 1.15 -12.14 -4.86
C LEU A 158 2.61 -11.92 -5.31
N LYS A 159 3.58 -12.17 -4.42
CA LYS A 159 5.01 -12.08 -4.73
C LYS A 159 5.41 -13.02 -5.87
N SER A 160 4.87 -14.25 -5.91
CA SER A 160 5.13 -15.21 -7.00
C SER A 160 4.62 -14.74 -8.36
N MET A 161 3.66 -13.81 -8.38
CA MET A 161 3.14 -13.16 -9.59
C MET A 161 3.92 -11.88 -9.96
N GLY A 162 5.01 -11.57 -9.28
CA GLY A 162 5.81 -10.37 -9.51
C GLY A 162 5.26 -9.09 -8.84
N VAL A 163 4.27 -9.22 -7.97
CA VAL A 163 3.73 -8.08 -7.20
C VAL A 163 4.68 -7.73 -6.07
N MET A 164 5.06 -6.47 -5.97
CA MET A 164 5.84 -5.95 -4.87
C MET A 164 4.92 -5.57 -3.71
N ILE A 165 5.19 -6.03 -2.50
CA ILE A 165 4.42 -5.69 -1.30
C ILE A 165 5.28 -4.81 -0.41
N GLU A 166 4.84 -3.58 -0.19
CA GLU A 166 5.42 -2.63 0.75
C GLU A 166 4.50 -2.50 1.96
N CYS A 167 5.03 -2.73 3.16
CA CYS A 167 4.28 -2.67 4.40
C CYS A 167 4.72 -1.49 5.26
N PHE A 168 3.74 -0.79 5.83
CA PHE A 168 3.96 0.38 6.68
C PHE A 168 3.29 0.17 8.04
N GLY A 169 4.11 0.14 9.10
CA GLY A 169 3.63 0.13 10.47
C GLY A 169 3.39 1.56 10.96
N ILE A 170 2.18 1.90 11.39
CA ILE A 170 1.79 3.26 11.77
C ILE A 170 1.39 3.29 13.24
N ALA A 171 2.25 3.84 14.10
CA ALA A 171 1.97 4.03 15.51
C ALA A 171 2.94 5.06 16.11
N ARG A 172 2.65 5.52 17.33
CA ARG A 172 3.60 6.38 18.07
C ARG A 172 4.85 5.62 18.46
N ASN A 173 4.69 4.34 18.79
CA ASN A 173 5.78 3.48 19.27
C ASN A 173 5.81 2.17 18.48
N ARG A 174 7.01 1.68 18.19
CA ARG A 174 7.21 0.43 17.44
C ARG A 174 6.55 -0.80 18.09
N HIS A 175 6.47 -0.86 19.41
CA HIS A 175 5.88 -1.99 20.13
C HIS A 175 4.34 -2.08 19.99
N GLU A 176 3.69 -1.06 19.45
CA GLU A 176 2.26 -1.06 19.13
C GLU A 176 1.96 -1.79 17.82
N VAL A 177 2.99 -2.05 17.01
CA VAL A 177 2.88 -2.69 15.69
C VAL A 177 3.54 -4.07 15.73
N ASP A 178 2.91 -5.07 15.10
CA ASP A 178 3.56 -6.37 14.85
C ASP A 178 4.51 -6.27 13.66
N GLU A 179 5.68 -5.64 13.89
CA GLU A 179 6.69 -5.46 12.85
C GLU A 179 7.19 -6.80 12.29
N ALA A 180 7.30 -7.82 13.15
CA ALA A 180 7.79 -9.12 12.71
C ALA A 180 6.87 -9.76 11.68
N PHE A 181 5.57 -9.63 11.86
CA PHE A 181 4.57 -10.10 10.92
C PHE A 181 4.57 -9.26 9.63
N LEU A 182 4.54 -7.91 9.74
CA LEU A 182 4.53 -7.04 8.56
C LEU A 182 5.78 -7.20 7.69
N ARG A 183 6.94 -7.46 8.30
CA ARG A 183 8.18 -7.78 7.58
C ARG A 183 8.09 -9.11 6.81
N GLN A 184 7.36 -10.10 7.32
CA GLN A 184 7.15 -11.37 6.59
C GLN A 184 6.16 -11.19 5.43
N VAL A 185 5.14 -10.33 5.58
CA VAL A 185 4.20 -10.00 4.50
C VAL A 185 4.91 -9.22 3.39
N ALA A 186 5.77 -8.28 3.74
CA ALA A 186 6.50 -7.44 2.80
C ALA A 186 7.38 -8.24 1.82
N SER A 187 7.65 -7.66 0.67
CA SER A 187 8.65 -8.17 -0.27
C SER A 187 10.07 -7.93 0.26
N GLU A 188 11.01 -8.70 -0.25
CA GLU A 188 12.44 -8.51 -0.02
C GLU A 188 13.16 -8.44 -1.37
N THR A 189 14.07 -7.47 -1.52
CA THR A 189 14.91 -7.31 -2.70
C THR A 189 16.34 -7.05 -2.24
N ASP A 190 17.29 -7.88 -2.69
CA ASP A 190 18.73 -7.75 -2.36
C ASP A 190 19.04 -7.67 -0.85
N GLY A 191 18.24 -8.38 -0.01
CA GLY A 191 18.38 -8.36 1.44
C GLY A 191 17.69 -7.19 2.13
N PHE A 192 16.99 -6.33 1.39
CA PHE A 192 16.19 -5.24 1.95
C PHE A 192 14.72 -5.61 1.99
N VAL A 193 14.16 -5.65 3.19
CA VAL A 193 12.72 -5.88 3.41
C VAL A 193 11.94 -4.59 3.18
N HIS A 194 10.93 -4.63 2.33
CA HIS A 194 10.07 -3.49 1.99
C HIS A 194 9.08 -3.15 3.12
N TYR A 195 9.61 -2.97 4.31
CA TYR A 195 8.89 -2.56 5.50
C TYR A 195 9.44 -1.25 6.03
N ARG A 196 8.55 -0.36 6.51
CA ARG A 196 8.94 0.85 7.21
C ARG A 196 8.00 1.16 8.36
N PHE A 197 8.59 1.54 9.51
CA PHE A 197 7.84 2.11 10.61
C PHE A 197 7.67 3.62 10.42
N LEU A 198 6.44 4.10 10.57
CA LEU A 198 6.05 5.50 10.44
C LEU A 198 5.59 6.01 11.81
N GLY A 199 6.53 6.61 12.55
CA GLY A 199 6.35 7.02 13.94
C GLY A 199 5.91 8.47 14.14
N ASP A 200 5.74 9.23 13.06
CA ASP A 200 5.26 10.61 13.09
C ASP A 200 4.57 11.02 11.79
N GLY A 201 3.76 12.09 11.85
CA GLY A 201 2.95 12.54 10.71
C GLY A 201 3.78 13.11 9.56
N GLU A 202 4.95 13.70 9.83
CA GLU A 202 5.84 14.20 8.76
C GLU A 202 6.47 13.03 8.01
N LEU A 203 6.91 11.98 8.73
CA LEU A 203 7.45 10.78 8.13
C LEU A 203 6.40 10.07 7.26
N VAL A 204 5.13 10.02 7.70
CA VAL A 204 4.01 9.52 6.88
C VAL A 204 3.94 10.32 5.59
N ARG A 205 3.81 11.63 5.65
CA ARG A 205 3.68 12.49 4.45
C ARG A 205 4.88 12.36 3.52
N ARG A 206 6.11 12.42 4.04
CA ARG A 206 7.33 12.27 3.22
C ARG A 206 7.42 10.92 2.54
N THR A 207 7.00 9.85 3.21
CA THR A 207 6.99 8.50 2.64
C THR A 207 6.01 8.43 1.48
N PHE A 208 4.79 8.92 1.66
CA PHE A 208 3.78 8.94 0.60
C PHE A 208 4.18 9.80 -0.60
N THR A 209 4.80 10.96 -0.36
CA THR A 209 5.35 11.81 -1.43
C THR A 209 6.36 11.03 -2.28
N LYS A 210 7.29 10.30 -1.65
CA LYS A 210 8.26 9.47 -2.36
C LYS A 210 7.60 8.34 -3.14
N LEU A 211 6.65 7.63 -2.54
CA LEU A 211 5.91 6.56 -3.21
C LEU A 211 5.15 7.07 -4.44
N ALA A 212 4.56 8.27 -4.35
CA ALA A 212 3.81 8.88 -5.44
C ALA A 212 4.68 9.18 -6.67
N THR A 213 5.95 9.53 -6.45
CA THR A 213 6.93 9.78 -7.53
C THR A 213 7.60 8.51 -8.07
N GLY A 214 7.20 7.34 -7.59
CA GLY A 214 7.76 6.05 -8.02
C GLY A 214 9.05 5.64 -7.30
N THR A 215 9.43 6.36 -6.23
CA THR A 215 10.59 6.00 -5.41
C THR A 215 10.22 4.88 -4.45
N LEU A 216 11.01 3.81 -4.41
CA LEU A 216 10.87 2.76 -3.41
C LEU A 216 11.41 3.24 -2.06
N VAL A 217 10.75 2.85 -0.97
CA VAL A 217 11.09 3.33 0.37
C VAL A 217 11.31 2.16 1.32
N PHE A 218 12.52 2.02 1.86
CA PHE A 218 12.85 1.03 2.90
C PHE A 218 13.54 1.67 4.08
N GLU A 219 13.59 0.94 5.19
CA GLU A 219 14.54 1.19 6.25
C GLU A 219 15.85 0.48 5.89
N GLY A 220 16.94 1.24 5.83
CA GLY A 220 18.29 0.69 5.80
C GLY A 220 18.69 0.16 7.17
#